data_c329557bdd6b1093f2ec4dacad749709
#
_entry.id   c329557bdd6b1093f2ec4dacad749709
#
_cell.length_a   1.000
_cell.length_b   1.000
_cell.length_c   1.000
_cell.angle_alpha   90.00
_cell.angle_beta   90.00
_cell.angle_gamma   90.00
#
_symmetry.space_group_name_H-M   'P 1'
#
loop_
_entity.id
_entity.type
_entity.pdbx_description
1 polymer ?
#
loop_
_entity_poly.entity_id
_entity_poly.type
_entity_poly.pdbx_seq_one_letter_code
_entity_poly.pdbx_strand_id
1 'polypeptide(L)'
;MDKMLEVLKDGSIVIPKIVFKYYHRLNITEEELIILIYMMNIGEKFIYDPATFVDALQMDKFKVMNIINSMEEKKVITIDVIKNKNGKIEEYINLDIFYNKLLNMFVDKKDDTKEENDSSNLFNTFEEEFGRTLSPMEYSIINGWISDNFSEELILEALKEATYNNVSNLRYI
;
A
#
# COMPACT_ATOMS: atom_id res chain seq x y z
N MET A 1 29.55 -12.42 26.34
CA MET A 1 29.60 -11.76 25.02
C MET A 1 29.06 -12.64 23.90
N ASP A 2 29.25 -13.96 23.95
CA ASP A 2 28.80 -14.89 22.92
C ASP A 2 27.29 -15.06 22.81
N LYS A 3 26.55 -15.08 23.93
CA LYS A 3 25.07 -15.20 23.91
C LYS A 3 24.34 -14.01 23.25
N MET A 4 24.91 -12.82 23.35
CA MET A 4 24.31 -11.62 22.73
C MET A 4 24.50 -11.58 21.21
N LEU A 5 25.58 -12.18 20.73
CA LEU A 5 25.86 -12.39 19.32
C LEU A 5 24.98 -13.51 18.71
N GLU A 6 24.63 -14.53 19.49
CA GLU A 6 23.69 -15.58 19.04
C GLU A 6 22.28 -15.03 18.84
N VAL A 7 21.79 -14.17 19.74
CA VAL A 7 20.48 -13.51 19.60
C VAL A 7 20.41 -12.63 18.36
N LEU A 8 21.51 -11.95 18.01
CA LEU A 8 21.60 -11.14 16.78
C LEU A 8 21.74 -12.00 15.50
N LYS A 9 22.07 -13.29 15.65
CA LYS A 9 22.18 -14.25 14.56
C LYS A 9 20.89 -15.05 14.32
N ASP A 10 19.87 -14.84 15.15
CA ASP A 10 18.58 -15.55 15.10
C ASP A 10 17.73 -15.23 13.86
N GLY A 11 18.34 -14.55 12.92
CA GLY A 11 17.76 -14.26 11.61
C GLY A 11 17.39 -12.79 11.41
N SER A 12 16.86 -12.53 10.24
CA SER A 12 16.38 -11.19 9.83
C SER A 12 14.95 -11.31 9.33
N ILE A 13 14.12 -10.34 9.69
CA ILE A 13 12.81 -10.18 9.10
C ILE A 13 12.98 -9.47 7.74
N VAL A 14 12.53 -10.11 6.68
CA VAL A 14 12.56 -9.55 5.33
C VAL A 14 11.18 -9.03 4.97
N ILE A 15 11.12 -7.76 4.57
CA ILE A 15 9.87 -7.09 4.20
C ILE A 15 10.02 -6.52 2.80
N PRO A 16 9.20 -6.93 1.82
CA PRO A 16 9.18 -6.30 0.52
C PRO A 16 8.78 -4.83 0.63
N LYS A 17 9.54 -3.94 0.00
CA LYS A 17 9.25 -2.48 0.00
C LYS A 17 7.84 -2.14 -0.44
N ILE A 18 7.25 -2.96 -1.31
CA ILE A 18 5.88 -2.81 -1.79
C ILE A 18 4.85 -2.86 -0.67
N VAL A 19 5.07 -3.66 0.37
CA VAL A 19 4.16 -3.75 1.52
C VAL A 19 4.07 -2.41 2.24
N PHE A 20 5.22 -1.77 2.51
CA PHE A 20 5.26 -0.42 3.10
C PHE A 20 4.61 0.65 2.23
N LYS A 21 4.74 0.50 0.92
CA LYS A 21 4.18 1.49 -0.02
C LYS A 21 2.66 1.44 -0.09
N TYR A 22 2.06 0.25 0.13
CA TYR A 22 0.64 0.03 -0.17
C TYR A 22 -0.24 -0.42 1.00
N TYR A 23 0.29 -0.69 2.20
CA TYR A 23 -0.51 -1.18 3.32
C TYR A 23 -1.68 -0.25 3.69
N HIS A 24 -1.49 1.07 3.64
CA HIS A 24 -2.57 2.03 3.88
C HIS A 24 -3.71 1.92 2.87
N ARG A 25 -3.40 1.65 1.60
CA ARG A 25 -4.43 1.44 0.56
C ARG A 25 -5.24 0.16 0.78
N LEU A 26 -4.69 -0.79 1.52
CA LEU A 26 -5.38 -2.01 1.95
C LEU A 26 -6.14 -1.84 3.27
N ASN A 27 -6.24 -0.62 3.79
CA ASN A 27 -6.80 -0.33 5.12
C ASN A 27 -6.12 -1.08 6.27
N ILE A 28 -4.84 -1.39 6.12
CA ILE A 28 -4.03 -2.04 7.14
C ILE A 28 -3.47 -0.96 8.08
N THR A 29 -3.68 -1.11 9.37
CA THR A 29 -3.11 -0.23 10.40
C THR A 29 -1.65 -0.61 10.68
N GLU A 30 -0.91 0.24 11.39
CA GLU A 30 0.48 -0.04 11.76
C GLU A 30 0.61 -1.28 12.67
N GLU A 31 -0.35 -1.51 13.56
CA GLU A 31 -0.36 -2.70 14.42
C GLU A 31 -0.64 -3.97 13.61
N GLU A 32 -1.59 -3.92 12.68
CA GLU A 32 -1.85 -5.00 11.73
C GLU A 32 -0.65 -5.27 10.83
N LEU A 33 0.05 -4.21 10.39
CA LEU A 33 1.27 -4.33 9.59
C LEU A 33 2.37 -5.10 10.32
N ILE A 34 2.57 -4.84 11.61
CA ILE A 34 3.58 -5.56 12.41
C ILE A 34 3.25 -7.06 12.45
N ILE A 35 1.99 -7.42 12.72
CA ILE A 35 1.54 -8.81 12.72
C ILE A 35 1.66 -9.44 11.34
N LEU A 36 1.26 -8.72 10.29
CA LEU A 36 1.37 -9.18 8.91
C LEU A 36 2.82 -9.47 8.49
N ILE A 37 3.75 -8.57 8.85
CA ILE A 37 5.17 -8.77 8.61
C ILE A 37 5.68 -10.05 9.29
N TYR A 38 5.28 -10.28 10.53
CA TYR A 38 5.63 -11.49 11.23
C TYR A 38 5.05 -12.74 10.53
N MET A 39 3.78 -12.71 10.13
CA MET A 39 3.13 -13.77 9.35
C MET A 39 3.88 -14.08 8.04
N MET A 40 4.26 -13.07 7.28
CA MET A 40 4.99 -13.21 6.01
C MET A 40 6.34 -13.94 6.20
N ASN A 41 6.93 -13.84 7.37
CA ASN A 41 8.21 -14.51 7.70
C ASN A 41 8.01 -15.92 8.29
N ILE A 42 6.77 -16.30 8.69
CA ILE A 42 6.42 -17.69 9.02
C ILE A 42 6.19 -18.48 7.73
N GLY A 43 5.41 -17.93 6.79
CA GLY A 43 5.08 -18.56 5.51
C GLY A 43 3.74 -18.09 4.95
N GLU A 44 3.38 -18.60 3.78
CA GLU A 44 2.14 -18.23 3.10
C GLU A 44 0.90 -18.84 3.76
N LYS A 45 1.04 -20.05 4.31
CA LYS A 45 -0.01 -20.74 5.05
C LYS A 45 0.58 -21.49 6.23
N PHE A 46 0.05 -21.26 7.43
CA PHE A 46 0.56 -21.85 8.66
C PHE A 46 -0.56 -22.02 9.72
N ILE A 47 -0.32 -22.88 10.72
CA ILE A 47 -1.26 -23.10 11.80
C ILE A 47 -1.37 -21.83 12.66
N TYR A 48 -2.61 -21.39 12.90
CA TYR A 48 -2.89 -20.29 13.79
C TYR A 48 -2.78 -20.71 15.25
N ASP A 49 -1.82 -20.16 15.94
CA ASP A 49 -1.69 -20.23 17.39
C ASP A 49 -1.41 -18.82 17.93
N PRO A 50 -2.37 -18.22 18.66
CA PRO A 50 -2.18 -16.90 19.25
C PRO A 50 -0.95 -16.80 20.15
N ALA A 51 -0.54 -17.88 20.80
CA ALA A 51 0.62 -17.87 21.69
C ALA A 51 1.91 -17.53 20.92
N THR A 52 2.05 -17.99 19.69
CA THR A 52 3.20 -17.69 18.84
C THR A 52 3.39 -16.19 18.62
N PHE A 53 2.29 -15.46 18.46
CA PHE A 53 2.34 -13.99 18.26
C PHE A 53 2.59 -13.26 19.58
N VAL A 54 1.98 -13.71 20.66
CA VAL A 54 2.19 -13.16 22.01
C VAL A 54 3.65 -13.24 22.40
N ASP A 55 4.27 -14.39 22.22
CA ASP A 55 5.66 -14.63 22.58
C ASP A 55 6.63 -13.85 21.68
N ALA A 56 6.39 -13.86 20.36
CA ALA A 56 7.30 -13.23 19.42
C ALA A 56 7.21 -11.69 19.43
N LEU A 57 5.99 -11.13 19.57
CA LEU A 57 5.77 -9.69 19.45
C LEU A 57 5.57 -9.01 20.81
N GLN A 58 5.56 -9.76 21.91
CA GLN A 58 5.31 -9.28 23.28
C GLN A 58 3.99 -8.48 23.36
N MET A 59 2.97 -8.94 22.64
CA MET A 59 1.64 -8.34 22.59
C MET A 59 0.69 -9.09 23.53
N ASP A 60 -0.33 -8.38 24.03
CA ASP A 60 -1.42 -9.02 24.77
C ASP A 60 -2.23 -9.98 23.88
N LYS A 61 -2.65 -11.12 24.44
CA LYS A 61 -3.36 -12.16 23.70
C LYS A 61 -4.68 -11.68 23.10
N PHE A 62 -5.48 -10.92 23.85
CA PHE A 62 -6.75 -10.40 23.36
C PHE A 62 -6.52 -9.37 22.25
N LYS A 63 -5.47 -8.57 22.38
CA LYS A 63 -5.06 -7.62 21.34
C LYS A 63 -4.70 -8.34 20.05
N VAL A 64 -3.88 -9.40 20.12
CA VAL A 64 -3.52 -10.23 18.96
C VAL A 64 -4.79 -10.79 18.30
N MET A 65 -5.68 -11.39 19.07
CA MET A 65 -6.92 -11.96 18.54
C MET A 65 -7.80 -10.92 17.84
N ASN A 66 -7.95 -9.73 18.44
CA ASN A 66 -8.73 -8.65 17.85
C ASN A 66 -8.11 -8.16 16.53
N ILE A 67 -6.79 -8.04 16.46
CA ILE A 67 -6.09 -7.64 15.24
C ILE A 67 -6.28 -8.71 14.15
N ILE A 68 -6.13 -9.99 14.47
CA ILE A 68 -6.34 -11.09 13.53
C ILE A 68 -7.78 -11.07 12.98
N ASN A 69 -8.79 -10.91 13.84
CA ASN A 69 -10.18 -10.81 13.43
C ASN A 69 -10.41 -9.59 12.51
N SER A 70 -9.84 -8.44 12.87
CA SER A 70 -9.92 -7.23 12.02
C SER A 70 -9.30 -7.47 10.64
N MET A 71 -8.16 -8.14 10.56
CA MET A 71 -7.50 -8.47 9.29
C MET A 71 -8.33 -9.44 8.44
N GLU A 72 -9.03 -10.40 9.07
CA GLU A 72 -9.94 -11.32 8.39
C GLU A 72 -11.17 -10.57 7.86
N GLU A 73 -11.81 -9.72 8.67
CA GLU A 73 -12.95 -8.88 8.26
C GLU A 73 -12.60 -7.97 7.09
N LYS A 74 -11.40 -7.39 7.09
CA LYS A 74 -10.85 -6.58 5.98
C LYS A 74 -10.44 -7.42 4.76
N LYS A 75 -10.53 -8.75 4.85
CA LYS A 75 -10.07 -9.69 3.82
C LYS A 75 -8.59 -9.48 3.46
N VAL A 76 -7.77 -9.21 4.46
CA VAL A 76 -6.31 -9.19 4.33
C VAL A 76 -5.75 -10.60 4.45
N ILE A 77 -6.35 -11.40 5.33
CA ILE A 77 -6.04 -12.82 5.54
C ILE A 77 -7.32 -13.64 5.43
N THR A 78 -7.18 -14.96 5.32
CA THR A 78 -8.28 -15.92 5.58
C THR A 78 -7.87 -16.91 6.64
N ILE A 79 -8.86 -17.40 7.40
CA ILE A 79 -8.68 -18.45 8.40
C ILE A 79 -9.41 -19.71 7.89
N ASP A 80 -8.62 -20.69 7.46
CA ASP A 80 -9.12 -21.97 6.99
C ASP A 80 -9.23 -22.95 8.16
N VAL A 81 -10.40 -23.52 8.38
CA VAL A 81 -10.63 -24.55 9.41
C VAL A 81 -10.50 -25.92 8.76
N ILE A 82 -9.49 -26.67 9.14
CA ILE A 82 -9.15 -27.96 8.54
C ILE A 82 -9.15 -29.05 9.60
N LYS A 83 -9.77 -30.16 9.29
CA LYS A 83 -9.72 -31.36 10.13
C LYS A 83 -8.51 -32.20 9.73
N ASN A 84 -7.54 -32.36 10.64
CA ASN A 84 -6.34 -33.15 10.38
C ASN A 84 -6.64 -34.66 10.36
N LYS A 85 -5.63 -35.46 9.96
CA LYS A 85 -5.77 -36.94 9.86
C LYS A 85 -6.16 -37.64 11.16
N ASN A 86 -5.93 -37.00 12.30
CA ASN A 86 -6.26 -37.49 13.63
C ASN A 86 -7.66 -37.02 14.12
N GLY A 87 -8.42 -36.33 13.26
CA GLY A 87 -9.73 -35.82 13.57
C GLY A 87 -9.74 -34.50 14.38
N LYS A 88 -8.56 -33.93 14.67
CA LYS A 88 -8.42 -32.65 15.35
C LYS A 88 -8.70 -31.49 14.37
N ILE A 89 -9.47 -30.53 14.83
CA ILE A 89 -9.71 -29.28 14.09
C ILE A 89 -8.52 -28.36 14.32
N GLU A 90 -7.98 -27.83 13.24
CA GLU A 90 -6.88 -26.90 13.23
C GLU A 90 -7.25 -25.70 12.35
N GLU A 91 -6.89 -24.51 12.80
CA GLU A 91 -7.09 -23.26 12.09
C GLU A 91 -5.78 -22.87 11.40
N TYR A 92 -5.87 -22.49 10.14
CA TYR A 92 -4.72 -22.06 9.33
C TYR A 92 -4.94 -20.63 8.86
N ILE A 93 -3.98 -19.77 9.10
CA ILE A 93 -3.91 -18.47 8.43
C ILE A 93 -3.35 -18.67 7.03
N ASN A 94 -4.00 -18.04 6.05
CA ASN A 94 -3.57 -18.03 4.66
C ASN A 94 -3.46 -16.58 4.17
N LEU A 95 -2.31 -16.25 3.56
CA LEU A 95 -1.96 -14.92 3.06
C LEU A 95 -2.22 -14.74 1.56
N ASP A 96 -2.75 -15.76 0.85
CA ASP A 96 -2.96 -15.68 -0.62
C ASP A 96 -3.81 -14.47 -1.02
N ILE A 97 -4.83 -14.15 -0.22
CA ILE A 97 -5.70 -13.01 -0.50
C ILE A 97 -4.94 -11.68 -0.41
N PHE A 98 -4.01 -11.57 0.53
CA PHE A 98 -3.14 -10.40 0.67
C PHE A 98 -2.21 -10.25 -0.53
N TYR A 99 -1.52 -11.33 -0.92
CA TYR A 99 -0.63 -11.31 -2.08
C TYR A 99 -1.38 -11.00 -3.37
N ASN A 100 -2.58 -11.56 -3.57
CA ASN A 100 -3.41 -11.25 -4.72
C ASN A 100 -3.85 -9.79 -4.76
N LYS A 101 -4.20 -9.20 -3.60
CA LYS A 101 -4.52 -7.76 -3.53
C LYS A 101 -3.31 -6.89 -3.88
N LEU A 102 -2.12 -7.24 -3.38
CA LEU A 102 -0.88 -6.55 -3.75
C LEU A 102 -0.60 -6.66 -5.24
N LEU A 103 -0.74 -7.86 -5.82
CA LEU A 103 -0.53 -8.09 -7.25
C LEU A 103 -1.51 -7.28 -8.09
N ASN A 104 -2.78 -7.25 -7.73
CA ASN A 104 -3.79 -6.46 -8.44
C ASN A 104 -3.44 -4.96 -8.41
N MET A 105 -3.02 -4.43 -7.26
CA MET A 105 -2.53 -3.05 -7.17
C MET A 105 -1.29 -2.78 -8.05
N PHE A 106 -0.55 -3.84 -8.41
CA PHE A 106 0.62 -3.73 -9.28
C PHE A 106 0.23 -3.85 -10.75
N VAL A 107 -0.81 -4.63 -11.05
CA VAL A 107 -1.35 -4.79 -12.41
C VAL A 107 -2.16 -3.55 -12.78
N ASP A 108 -3.01 -3.09 -11.89
CA ASP A 108 -3.75 -1.82 -12.04
C ASP A 108 -2.79 -0.64 -12.22
N LYS A 109 -1.58 -0.68 -11.60
CA LYS A 109 -0.53 0.31 -11.90
C LYS A 109 0.20 0.11 -13.23
N LYS A 110 0.10 -1.01 -13.90
CA LYS A 110 0.54 -1.08 -15.31
C LYS A 110 -0.42 -0.34 -16.23
N ASP A 111 -1.68 -0.23 -15.85
CA ASP A 111 -2.64 0.66 -16.49
C ASP A 111 -2.61 2.08 -15.88
N ASP A 112 -2.42 2.22 -14.53
CA ASP A 112 -2.21 3.48 -13.81
C ASP A 112 -0.79 4.07 -13.99
N THR A 113 0.22 3.29 -14.43
CA THR A 113 1.51 3.87 -14.85
C THR A 113 1.38 4.69 -16.14
N LYS A 114 0.25 4.58 -16.84
CA LYS A 114 -0.12 5.61 -17.81
C LYS A 114 -0.68 6.85 -17.09
N GLU A 115 -1.51 6.70 -16.05
CA GLU A 115 -2.14 7.84 -15.38
C GLU A 115 -1.24 8.56 -14.36
N GLU A 116 -0.41 7.86 -13.56
CA GLU A 116 0.57 8.53 -12.66
C GLU A 116 1.79 9.08 -13.40
N ASN A 117 2.18 8.51 -14.55
CA ASN A 117 3.17 9.13 -15.44
C ASN A 117 2.57 10.27 -16.26
N ASP A 118 1.29 10.19 -16.62
CA ASP A 118 0.63 11.26 -17.34
C ASP A 118 0.39 12.46 -16.42
N SER A 119 -0.16 12.27 -15.20
CA SER A 119 -0.37 13.38 -14.29
C SER A 119 0.93 14.00 -13.75
N SER A 120 1.98 13.20 -13.48
CA SER A 120 3.30 13.75 -13.16
C SER A 120 3.92 14.48 -14.36
N ASN A 121 3.65 14.02 -15.58
CA ASN A 121 4.07 14.68 -16.80
C ASN A 121 3.29 16.00 -17.02
N LEU A 122 1.98 16.00 -16.71
CA LEU A 122 1.14 17.19 -16.77
C LEU A 122 1.67 18.30 -15.85
N PHE A 123 1.92 18.03 -14.58
CA PHE A 123 2.46 19.01 -13.63
C PHE A 123 3.84 19.51 -14.05
N ASN A 124 4.73 18.63 -14.49
CA ASN A 124 6.04 19.00 -14.98
C ASN A 124 5.93 19.92 -16.21
N THR A 125 5.01 19.64 -17.14
CA THR A 125 4.76 20.49 -18.30
C THR A 125 4.29 21.89 -17.89
N PHE A 126 3.42 22.00 -16.88
CA PHE A 126 3.01 23.30 -16.34
C PHE A 126 4.20 24.06 -15.72
N GLU A 127 5.07 23.37 -14.97
CA GLU A 127 6.25 23.99 -14.37
C GLU A 127 7.28 24.44 -15.41
N GLU A 128 7.47 23.63 -16.46
CA GLU A 128 8.33 23.99 -17.60
C GLU A 128 7.80 25.21 -18.36
N GLU A 129 6.52 25.23 -18.68
CA GLU A 129 5.88 26.32 -19.42
C GLU A 129 5.81 27.62 -18.60
N PHE A 130 5.61 27.52 -17.29
CA PHE A 130 5.61 28.67 -16.39
C PHE A 130 7.00 29.11 -15.95
N GLY A 131 8.03 28.27 -16.18
CA GLY A 131 9.42 28.53 -15.79
C GLY A 131 9.64 28.58 -14.28
N ARG A 132 8.73 27.99 -13.48
CA ARG A 132 8.79 27.91 -12.03
C ARG A 132 8.00 26.71 -11.50
N THR A 133 8.30 26.33 -10.28
CA THR A 133 7.51 25.32 -9.56
C THR A 133 6.10 25.82 -9.27
N LEU A 134 5.13 24.89 -9.30
CA LEU A 134 3.74 25.18 -8.95
C LEU A 134 3.58 25.33 -7.42
N SER A 135 2.74 26.25 -7.03
CA SER A 135 2.32 26.38 -5.62
C SER A 135 1.34 25.26 -5.23
N PRO A 136 1.19 24.95 -3.92
CA PRO A 136 0.22 23.94 -3.46
C PRO A 136 -1.22 24.20 -3.91
N MET A 137 -1.58 25.48 -4.05
CA MET A 137 -2.90 25.90 -4.54
C MET A 137 -3.08 25.61 -6.03
N GLU A 138 -2.03 25.80 -6.82
CA GLU A 138 -2.04 25.51 -8.25
C GLU A 138 -2.12 23.99 -8.50
N TYR A 139 -1.39 23.19 -7.73
CA TYR A 139 -1.55 21.73 -7.73
C TYR A 139 -3.00 21.30 -7.44
N SER A 140 -3.64 21.95 -6.45
CA SER A 140 -5.03 21.65 -6.09
C SER A 140 -6.02 22.01 -7.20
N ILE A 141 -5.79 23.11 -7.93
CA ILE A 141 -6.64 23.52 -9.05
C ILE A 141 -6.53 22.53 -10.22
N ILE A 142 -5.32 22.15 -10.61
CA ILE A 142 -5.09 21.20 -11.70
C ILE A 142 -5.68 19.83 -11.35
N ASN A 143 -5.49 19.36 -10.11
CA ASN A 143 -6.12 18.13 -9.64
C ASN A 143 -7.66 18.22 -9.65
N GLY A 144 -8.22 19.40 -9.40
CA GLY A 144 -9.66 19.65 -9.52
C GLY A 144 -10.15 19.41 -10.93
N TRP A 145 -9.45 19.91 -11.95
CA TRP A 145 -9.81 19.68 -13.35
C TRP A 145 -9.78 18.18 -13.73
N ILE A 146 -8.75 17.45 -13.27
CA ILE A 146 -8.67 15.99 -13.48
C ILE A 146 -9.85 15.29 -12.80
N SER A 147 -10.19 15.68 -11.58
CA SER A 147 -11.33 15.13 -10.83
C SER A 147 -12.68 15.44 -11.47
N ASP A 148 -12.78 16.58 -12.18
CA ASP A 148 -13.97 17.00 -12.96
C ASP A 148 -14.03 16.32 -14.35
N ASN A 149 -13.15 15.32 -14.60
CA ASN A 149 -13.05 14.54 -15.85
C ASN A 149 -12.65 15.35 -17.09
N PHE A 150 -11.92 16.46 -16.94
CA PHE A 150 -11.26 17.06 -18.10
C PHE A 150 -10.08 16.17 -18.52
N SER A 151 -9.99 15.90 -19.83
CA SER A 151 -8.87 15.11 -20.36
C SER A 151 -7.56 15.91 -20.27
N GLU A 152 -6.44 15.22 -20.02
CA GLU A 152 -5.12 15.84 -19.98
C GLU A 152 -4.78 16.56 -21.30
N GLU A 153 -5.21 16.00 -22.44
CA GLU A 153 -5.02 16.61 -23.74
C GLU A 153 -5.67 17.99 -23.80
N LEU A 154 -6.91 18.12 -23.31
CA LEU A 154 -7.62 19.40 -23.26
C LEU A 154 -6.91 20.40 -22.32
N ILE A 155 -6.45 19.94 -21.17
CA ILE A 155 -5.72 20.77 -20.20
C ILE A 155 -4.40 21.27 -20.82
N LEU A 156 -3.66 20.40 -21.52
CA LEU A 156 -2.41 20.76 -22.20
C LEU A 156 -2.65 21.69 -23.40
N GLU A 157 -3.73 21.54 -24.14
CA GLU A 157 -4.11 22.46 -25.22
C GLU A 157 -4.41 23.86 -24.65
N ALA A 158 -5.19 23.93 -23.55
CA ALA A 158 -5.48 25.18 -22.88
C ALA A 158 -4.21 25.85 -22.29
N LEU A 159 -3.27 25.04 -21.77
CA LEU A 159 -1.96 25.54 -21.30
C LEU A 159 -1.17 26.15 -22.46
N LYS A 160 -1.06 25.46 -23.59
CA LYS A 160 -0.35 25.96 -24.78
C LYS A 160 -0.95 27.25 -25.31
N GLU A 161 -2.27 27.36 -25.34
CA GLU A 161 -2.96 28.58 -25.77
C GLU A 161 -2.67 29.74 -24.81
N ALA A 162 -2.66 29.48 -23.49
CA ALA A 162 -2.32 30.48 -22.48
C ALA A 162 -0.87 30.96 -22.63
N THR A 163 0.10 30.03 -22.74
CA THR A 163 1.51 30.38 -22.85
C THR A 163 1.85 31.05 -24.17
N TYR A 164 1.18 30.68 -25.26
CA TYR A 164 1.28 31.38 -26.55
C TYR A 164 0.89 32.85 -26.43
N ASN A 165 -0.09 33.16 -25.58
CA ASN A 165 -0.54 34.53 -25.28
C ASN A 165 0.27 35.19 -24.14
N ASN A 166 1.38 34.59 -23.70
CA ASN A 166 2.24 35.06 -22.60
C ASN A 166 1.47 35.13 -21.26
N VAL A 167 0.50 34.25 -21.02
CA VAL A 167 -0.27 34.18 -19.79
C VAL A 167 0.12 32.93 -19.00
N SER A 168 0.73 33.10 -17.83
CA SER A 168 1.11 32.03 -16.90
C SER A 168 0.20 32.01 -15.66
N ASN A 169 -1.13 31.96 -15.88
CA ASN A 169 -2.12 32.04 -14.81
C ASN A 169 -3.21 31.00 -15.04
N LEU A 170 -3.40 30.09 -14.06
CA LEU A 170 -4.42 29.02 -14.11
C LEU A 170 -5.85 29.54 -14.24
N ARG A 171 -6.13 30.76 -13.77
CA ARG A 171 -7.46 31.36 -13.92
C ARG A 171 -7.83 31.65 -15.36
N TYR A 172 -6.83 31.88 -16.21
CA TYR A 172 -7.05 32.08 -17.65
C TYR A 172 -7.29 30.72 -18.34
N ILE A 173 -6.53 29.70 -17.94
CA ILE A 173 -6.64 28.34 -18.45
C ILE A 173 -7.99 27.73 -18.07
#